data_5b8a10a7d7d1a6c0d74086847051a024
#
_entry.id   5b8a10a7d7d1a6c0d74086847051a024
#
_cell.length_a   1.000
_cell.length_b   1.000
_cell.length_c   1.000
_cell.angle_alpha   90.00
_cell.angle_beta   90.00
_cell.angle_gamma   90.00
#
_symmetry.space_group_name_H-M   'P 1'
#
loop_
_entity.id
_entity.type
_entity.pdbx_description
1 polymer ?
#
loop_
_entity_poly.entity_id
_entity_poly.type
_entity_poly.pdbx_seq_one_letter_code
_entity_poly.pdbx_strand_id
1 'polypeptide(L)'
;MREMKMKRNIYFIVLILAVVSSCKLDETPKATATADDIFGSENGLKTYSYSFYNMLPSGTDAYKLDAMADYGAVNNIDNFIREGAYSPETSSGWDMADWQALRNINHFIDNCTNPEVSETVRNNYIGIARFFRAYFYLNKVIRFGDVPWVDHALDYKEDDILYAERDSRTVVMDHVMEDLDFAYNNITETETDGTLITKWTALGLKTRAALFEASFRKYHTELNLMNTANTFYQYVVDAGKALMESGAYSLYTGQGIEKSQRELFISETPVTQEVMLAVALSKDQAVMGDANWWWTSATYGPRYSLVRPFINTILNLDGTPYTDKPNYNTQEFYEECQNRDYRLAQLIRTPGYERNGAASPPNFSGFSYTGYQAIKYTLDDPYYDNAATNTNALPLMRYAEILLNYAEARAELGQMTATDWQNTVGALRARAGVTGGLSTLPTQVDTYLKNTFFPDINDPIILEVRRERQVELALEGFRFNDLKRWKRGELMADLEWSGIYVPALDKLMDLDHNGTADVVFYDGSKDGPSITVPTGCAKVPIGGKETNYQTMTADKHLEWYKSQPRTWYADGRQYYYPIPANAIVKNKNLQQNPGW
;
A
#
# COMPACT_ATOMS: atom_id res chain seq x y z
N MET A 1 18.89 -89.80 -2.16
CA MET A 1 18.82 -88.71 -1.12
C MET A 1 19.86 -87.59 -1.32
N ARG A 2 21.08 -87.85 -1.75
CA ARG A 2 22.13 -86.84 -1.99
C ARG A 2 21.84 -85.91 -3.19
N GLU A 3 21.37 -86.46 -4.30
CA GLU A 3 21.05 -85.64 -5.51
C GLU A 3 19.83 -84.70 -5.31
N MET A 4 18.83 -85.11 -4.56
CA MET A 4 17.66 -84.35 -4.28
C MET A 4 17.96 -83.14 -3.36
N LYS A 5 18.92 -83.28 -2.43
CA LYS A 5 19.42 -82.21 -1.59
C LYS A 5 20.26 -81.20 -2.36
N MET A 6 21.03 -81.63 -3.36
CA MET A 6 21.87 -80.80 -4.18
C MET A 6 21.03 -79.98 -5.16
N LYS A 7 20.00 -80.54 -5.78
CA LYS A 7 19.03 -79.76 -6.63
C LYS A 7 18.26 -78.78 -5.81
N ARG A 8 17.82 -79.06 -4.61
CA ARG A 8 17.13 -78.15 -3.70
C ARG A 8 17.98 -76.95 -3.29
N ASN A 9 19.26 -77.14 -3.05
CA ASN A 9 20.22 -76.12 -2.71
C ASN A 9 20.54 -75.22 -3.92
N ILE A 10 20.57 -75.72 -5.14
CA ILE A 10 20.76 -74.99 -6.38
C ILE A 10 19.53 -74.06 -6.64
N TYR A 11 18.33 -74.59 -6.45
CA TYR A 11 17.13 -73.77 -6.60
C TYR A 11 17.05 -72.65 -5.53
N PHE A 12 17.54 -72.90 -4.31
CA PHE A 12 17.62 -71.92 -3.25
C PHE A 12 18.63 -70.80 -3.57
N ILE A 13 19.79 -71.14 -4.14
CA ILE A 13 20.84 -70.20 -4.55
C ILE A 13 20.38 -69.39 -5.77
N VAL A 14 19.70 -69.99 -6.71
CA VAL A 14 19.13 -69.27 -7.87
C VAL A 14 17.99 -68.32 -7.45
N LEU A 15 17.18 -68.72 -6.46
CA LEU A 15 16.15 -67.84 -5.88
C LEU A 15 16.74 -66.65 -5.12
N ILE A 16 17.83 -66.86 -4.38
CA ILE A 16 18.55 -65.81 -3.67
C ILE A 16 19.24 -64.87 -4.66
N LEU A 17 19.84 -65.37 -5.74
CA LEU A 17 20.44 -64.54 -6.79
C LEU A 17 19.40 -63.73 -7.57
N ALA A 18 18.19 -64.24 -7.77
CA ALA A 18 17.10 -63.53 -8.42
C ALA A 18 16.52 -62.41 -7.54
N VAL A 19 16.59 -62.53 -6.20
CA VAL A 19 16.14 -61.50 -5.25
C VAL A 19 17.17 -60.39 -5.10
N VAL A 20 18.48 -60.65 -5.30
CA VAL A 20 19.53 -59.62 -5.20
C VAL A 20 19.69 -58.80 -6.47
N SER A 21 19.17 -59.28 -7.64
CA SER A 21 19.17 -58.51 -8.89
C SER A 21 17.96 -57.60 -9.07
N SER A 22 17.07 -57.51 -8.07
CA SER A 22 15.79 -56.75 -8.15
C SER A 22 15.79 -55.43 -7.39
N CYS A 23 16.93 -54.85 -7.09
CA CYS A 23 16.98 -53.52 -6.48
C CYS A 23 17.94 -52.60 -7.26
N LYS A 24 17.55 -52.20 -8.45
CA LYS A 24 17.82 -50.82 -8.90
C LYS A 24 16.49 -50.05 -8.79
N LEU A 25 16.16 -49.69 -7.58
CA LEU A 25 15.16 -48.64 -7.32
C LEU A 25 15.92 -47.29 -7.23
N ASP A 26 16.51 -46.89 -8.35
CA ASP A 26 16.73 -45.46 -8.63
C ASP A 26 15.49 -44.92 -9.36
N GLU A 27 14.32 -45.16 -8.81
CA GLU A 27 13.17 -44.34 -9.13
C GLU A 27 13.28 -43.08 -8.28
N THR A 28 13.81 -42.00 -8.85
CA THR A 28 13.57 -40.66 -8.35
C THR A 28 12.07 -40.53 -8.10
N PRO A 29 11.64 -40.04 -6.91
CA PRO A 29 10.23 -39.89 -6.63
C PRO A 29 9.58 -39.04 -7.75
N LYS A 30 8.65 -39.61 -8.49
CA LYS A 30 7.92 -38.93 -9.59
C LYS A 30 7.15 -37.66 -9.14
N ALA A 31 7.18 -37.37 -7.85
CA ALA A 31 6.56 -36.22 -7.22
C ALA A 31 7.54 -35.08 -6.88
N THR A 32 8.85 -35.24 -7.15
CA THR A 32 9.84 -34.18 -6.87
C THR A 32 10.42 -33.74 -8.21
N ALA A 33 10.16 -32.48 -8.60
CA ALA A 33 10.79 -31.90 -9.79
C ALA A 33 12.31 -31.85 -9.60
N THR A 34 13.07 -32.33 -10.60
CA THR A 34 14.52 -32.23 -10.61
C THR A 34 14.96 -30.82 -11.03
N ALA A 35 16.23 -30.48 -10.80
CA ALA A 35 16.78 -29.22 -11.29
C ALA A 35 16.65 -29.10 -12.83
N ASP A 36 16.82 -30.20 -13.56
CA ASP A 36 16.65 -30.23 -15.03
C ASP A 36 15.19 -30.01 -15.44
N ASP A 37 14.22 -30.53 -14.70
CA ASP A 37 12.80 -30.28 -14.96
C ASP A 37 12.44 -28.79 -14.81
N ILE A 38 13.10 -28.09 -13.89
CA ILE A 38 12.88 -26.67 -13.59
C ILE A 38 13.67 -25.78 -14.54
N PHE A 39 14.99 -25.96 -14.62
CA PHE A 39 15.87 -25.04 -15.33
C PHE A 39 16.13 -25.45 -16.79
N GLY A 40 15.70 -26.65 -17.20
CA GLY A 40 15.84 -27.19 -18.55
C GLY A 40 14.72 -26.80 -19.52
N SER A 41 13.70 -26.07 -19.09
CA SER A 41 12.59 -25.71 -19.95
C SER A 41 11.98 -24.34 -19.57
N GLU A 42 11.39 -23.65 -20.58
CA GLU A 42 10.65 -22.41 -20.36
C GLU A 42 9.50 -22.60 -19.36
N ASN A 43 8.76 -23.71 -19.47
CA ASN A 43 7.63 -23.98 -18.56
C ASN A 43 8.10 -24.18 -17.10
N GLY A 44 9.27 -24.80 -16.90
CA GLY A 44 9.88 -24.94 -15.60
C GLY A 44 10.26 -23.58 -14.99
N LEU A 45 10.93 -22.71 -15.79
CA LEU A 45 11.28 -21.35 -15.37
C LEU A 45 10.04 -20.54 -15.02
N LYS A 46 9.00 -20.60 -15.86
CA LYS A 46 7.71 -19.96 -15.63
C LYS A 46 7.07 -20.40 -14.32
N THR A 47 6.98 -21.72 -14.12
CA THR A 47 6.36 -22.30 -12.92
C THR A 47 7.11 -21.89 -11.65
N TYR A 48 8.44 -21.88 -11.68
CA TYR A 48 9.24 -21.44 -10.53
C TYR A 48 9.02 -19.95 -10.26
N SER A 49 8.99 -19.11 -11.31
CA SER A 49 8.82 -17.65 -11.17
C SER A 49 7.51 -17.26 -10.47
N TYR A 50 6.46 -18.07 -10.56
CA TYR A 50 5.21 -17.83 -9.84
C TYR A 50 5.37 -17.85 -8.32
N SER A 51 6.38 -18.56 -7.78
CA SER A 51 6.66 -18.55 -6.36
C SER A 51 7.06 -17.18 -5.83
N PHE A 52 7.60 -16.30 -6.67
CA PHE A 52 8.02 -14.94 -6.27
C PHE A 52 6.82 -14.03 -5.97
N TYR A 53 5.66 -14.29 -6.58
CA TYR A 53 4.44 -13.49 -6.38
C TYR A 53 3.91 -13.59 -4.95
N ASN A 54 4.33 -14.59 -4.17
CA ASN A 54 4.02 -14.67 -2.73
C ASN A 54 4.62 -13.50 -1.92
N MET A 55 5.50 -12.70 -2.51
CA MET A 55 6.03 -11.49 -1.88
C MET A 55 5.09 -10.28 -2.00
N LEU A 56 4.13 -10.33 -2.91
CA LEU A 56 3.12 -9.28 -3.05
C LEU A 56 2.10 -9.38 -1.91
N PRO A 57 1.44 -8.26 -1.55
CA PRO A 57 0.33 -8.30 -0.60
C PRO A 57 -0.71 -9.33 -0.98
N SER A 58 -1.20 -10.08 -0.01
CA SER A 58 -2.26 -11.06 -0.24
C SER A 58 -3.63 -10.40 -0.45
N GLY A 59 -4.62 -11.17 -0.87
CA GLY A 59 -6.01 -10.72 -0.98
C GLY A 59 -6.63 -10.27 0.35
N THR A 60 -6.01 -10.62 1.49
CA THR A 60 -6.42 -10.17 2.83
C THR A 60 -5.61 -8.99 3.35
N ASP A 61 -4.56 -8.55 2.62
CA ASP A 61 -3.68 -7.46 3.06
C ASP A 61 -3.74 -6.24 2.15
N ALA A 62 -3.98 -6.41 0.85
CA ALA A 62 -3.91 -5.36 -0.15
C ALA A 62 -4.84 -4.16 0.15
N TYR A 63 -6.00 -4.38 0.75
CA TYR A 63 -6.93 -3.32 1.15
C TYR A 63 -6.62 -2.68 2.52
N LYS A 64 -5.57 -3.15 3.21
CA LYS A 64 -5.14 -2.66 4.55
C LYS A 64 -3.85 -1.86 4.51
N LEU A 65 -3.27 -1.61 3.34
CA LEU A 65 -1.92 -1.04 3.20
C LEU A 65 -1.77 0.33 3.88
N ASP A 66 -2.84 1.12 3.96
CA ASP A 66 -2.88 2.38 4.71
C ASP A 66 -3.57 2.25 6.09
N ALA A 67 -3.61 1.06 6.68
CA ALA A 67 -4.14 0.89 8.05
C ALA A 67 -3.42 1.78 9.07
N MET A 68 -2.15 2.09 8.83
CA MET A 68 -1.37 3.07 9.58
C MET A 68 -1.09 4.30 8.70
N ALA A 69 -1.98 5.30 8.77
CA ALA A 69 -1.83 6.58 8.09
C ALA A 69 -2.27 7.72 9.02
N ASP A 70 -1.70 8.91 8.83
CA ASP A 70 -2.02 10.10 9.63
C ASP A 70 -3.50 10.51 9.52
N TYR A 71 -4.11 10.27 8.37
CA TYR A 71 -5.49 10.65 8.05
C TYR A 71 -6.55 9.61 8.48
N GLY A 72 -6.16 8.55 9.18
CA GLY A 72 -7.06 7.46 9.61
C GLY A 72 -7.27 7.40 11.12
N ALA A 73 -8.45 7.74 11.59
CA ALA A 73 -8.86 7.50 12.98
C ALA A 73 -9.32 6.04 13.14
N VAL A 74 -8.76 5.33 14.12
CA VAL A 74 -8.96 3.89 14.35
C VAL A 74 -9.27 3.60 15.82
N ASN A 75 -9.84 2.42 16.11
CA ASN A 75 -10.14 2.00 17.48
C ASN A 75 -8.89 1.54 18.26
N ASN A 76 -7.84 1.10 17.57
CA ASN A 76 -6.60 0.67 18.19
C ASN A 76 -5.42 1.32 17.47
N ILE A 77 -4.67 2.14 18.20
CA ILE A 77 -3.48 2.79 17.68
C ILE A 77 -2.37 1.75 17.52
N ASP A 78 -1.70 1.76 16.35
CA ASP A 78 -0.57 0.87 16.09
C ASP A 78 0.55 1.06 17.12
N ASN A 79 1.15 -0.03 17.55
CA ASN A 79 2.23 -0.01 18.56
C ASN A 79 3.42 0.85 18.13
N PHE A 80 3.67 0.98 16.83
CA PHE A 80 4.79 1.76 16.32
C PHE A 80 4.66 3.27 16.62
N ILE A 81 3.43 3.77 16.69
CA ILE A 81 3.13 5.19 17.02
C ILE A 81 2.50 5.37 18.41
N ARG A 82 2.45 4.31 19.21
CA ARG A 82 2.01 4.38 20.60
C ARG A 82 3.20 4.47 21.53
N GLU A 83 3.20 5.45 22.43
CA GLU A 83 4.32 5.72 23.34
C GLU A 83 4.76 4.46 24.11
N GLY A 84 6.06 4.14 24.01
CA GLY A 84 6.69 3.04 24.75
C GLY A 84 6.26 1.63 24.34
N ALA A 85 5.43 1.47 23.28
CA ALA A 85 4.88 0.17 22.91
C ALA A 85 5.73 -0.60 21.88
N TYR A 86 6.66 0.06 21.20
CA TYR A 86 7.53 -0.55 20.20
C TYR A 86 9.00 -0.42 20.57
N SER A 87 9.77 -1.49 20.43
CA SER A 87 11.18 -1.55 20.80
C SER A 87 11.94 -2.57 19.93
N PRO A 88 13.28 -2.65 20.00
CA PRO A 88 14.05 -3.71 19.34
C PRO A 88 13.63 -5.13 19.72
N GLU A 89 13.12 -5.35 20.93
CA GLU A 89 12.65 -6.66 21.41
C GLU A 89 11.33 -7.07 20.74
N THR A 90 10.50 -6.11 20.35
CA THR A 90 9.21 -6.35 19.67
C THR A 90 9.31 -6.22 18.15
N SER A 91 10.45 -5.78 17.62
CA SER A 91 10.68 -5.64 16.18
C SER A 91 10.79 -6.99 15.48
N SER A 92 10.43 -7.01 14.20
CA SER A 92 10.44 -8.18 13.31
C SER A 92 10.93 -7.81 11.91
N GLY A 93 11.04 -8.78 11.03
CA GLY A 93 11.40 -8.55 9.63
C GLY A 93 12.88 -8.77 9.33
N TRP A 94 13.61 -9.45 10.22
CA TRP A 94 15.05 -9.76 10.07
C TRP A 94 15.39 -11.24 10.31
N ASP A 95 14.42 -12.08 10.57
CA ASP A 95 14.65 -13.51 10.78
C ASP A 95 14.89 -14.25 9.46
N MET A 96 15.35 -15.51 9.55
CA MET A 96 15.63 -16.36 8.39
C MET A 96 14.42 -16.44 7.43
N ALA A 97 13.21 -16.51 7.96
CA ALA A 97 11.99 -16.52 7.15
C ALA A 97 11.80 -15.22 6.32
N ASP A 98 12.24 -14.09 6.87
CA ASP A 98 12.14 -12.77 6.21
C ASP A 98 13.15 -12.58 5.08
N TRP A 99 14.17 -13.46 4.97
CA TRP A 99 15.19 -13.47 3.92
C TRP A 99 15.04 -14.66 2.96
N GLN A 100 14.14 -15.58 3.25
CA GLN A 100 13.93 -16.79 2.44
C GLN A 100 13.54 -16.47 0.99
N ALA A 101 12.72 -15.45 0.80
CA ALA A 101 12.31 -15.02 -0.54
C ALA A 101 13.50 -14.57 -1.38
N LEU A 102 14.41 -13.76 -0.81
CA LEU A 102 15.64 -13.35 -1.48
C LEU A 102 16.51 -14.54 -1.86
N ARG A 103 16.68 -15.53 -0.94
CA ARG A 103 17.44 -16.74 -1.22
C ARG A 103 16.86 -17.52 -2.39
N ASN A 104 15.54 -17.64 -2.46
CA ASN A 104 14.85 -18.31 -3.58
C ASN A 104 15.05 -17.58 -4.90
N ILE A 105 14.98 -16.26 -4.90
CA ILE A 105 15.24 -15.43 -6.08
C ILE A 105 16.67 -15.61 -6.57
N ASN A 106 17.65 -15.47 -5.67
CA ASN A 106 19.06 -15.62 -6.02
C ASN A 106 19.38 -17.04 -6.49
N HIS A 107 18.84 -18.08 -5.83
CA HIS A 107 18.95 -19.45 -6.28
C HIS A 107 18.43 -19.65 -7.71
N PHE A 108 17.30 -19.02 -8.04
CA PHE A 108 16.77 -19.06 -9.40
C PHE A 108 17.71 -18.41 -10.41
N ILE A 109 18.22 -17.22 -10.10
CA ILE A 109 19.15 -16.49 -10.97
C ILE A 109 20.42 -17.28 -11.22
N ASP A 110 21.03 -17.84 -10.14
CA ASP A 110 22.27 -18.62 -10.19
C ASP A 110 22.16 -19.90 -11.05
N ASN A 111 20.97 -20.51 -11.07
CA ASN A 111 20.73 -21.77 -11.79
C ASN A 111 20.05 -21.59 -13.16
N CYS A 112 19.61 -20.39 -13.52
CA CYS A 112 18.98 -20.11 -14.82
C CYS A 112 20.01 -19.97 -15.95
N THR A 113 20.85 -21.00 -16.12
CA THR A 113 22.04 -20.98 -17.01
C THR A 113 22.02 -22.04 -18.11
N ASN A 114 21.00 -22.92 -18.14
CA ASN A 114 20.94 -24.03 -19.09
C ASN A 114 20.91 -23.54 -20.55
N PRO A 115 21.89 -23.91 -21.40
CA PRO A 115 21.98 -23.47 -22.78
C PRO A 115 20.89 -24.03 -23.71
N GLU A 116 20.17 -25.08 -23.31
CA GLU A 116 19.03 -25.61 -24.05
C GLU A 116 17.83 -24.66 -24.06
N VAL A 117 17.72 -23.78 -23.06
CA VAL A 117 16.77 -22.67 -23.03
C VAL A 117 17.44 -21.45 -23.64
N SER A 118 16.76 -20.79 -24.59
CA SER A 118 17.32 -19.62 -25.27
C SER A 118 17.65 -18.49 -24.29
N GLU A 119 18.67 -17.70 -24.58
CA GLU A 119 19.08 -16.57 -23.74
C GLU A 119 17.94 -15.57 -23.52
N THR A 120 17.16 -15.27 -24.55
CA THR A 120 16.00 -14.38 -24.45
C THR A 120 15.00 -14.89 -23.43
N VAL A 121 14.69 -16.18 -23.44
CA VAL A 121 13.76 -16.79 -22.47
C VAL A 121 14.35 -16.78 -21.07
N ARG A 122 15.64 -17.14 -20.91
CA ARG A 122 16.30 -17.06 -19.60
C ARG A 122 16.27 -15.64 -19.05
N ASN A 123 16.66 -14.66 -19.87
CA ASN A 123 16.72 -13.26 -19.45
C ASN A 123 15.33 -12.69 -19.12
N ASN A 124 14.27 -13.16 -19.78
CA ASN A 124 12.89 -12.81 -19.41
C ASN A 124 12.57 -13.22 -17.96
N TYR A 125 12.83 -14.47 -17.59
CA TYR A 125 12.53 -14.96 -16.24
C TYR A 125 13.53 -14.46 -15.20
N ILE A 126 14.80 -14.25 -15.56
CA ILE A 126 15.77 -13.52 -14.72
C ILE A 126 15.29 -12.07 -14.49
N GLY A 127 14.70 -11.42 -15.48
CA GLY A 127 14.10 -10.09 -15.36
C GLY A 127 12.98 -10.07 -14.33
N ILE A 128 12.09 -11.06 -14.34
CA ILE A 128 11.04 -11.21 -13.32
C ILE A 128 11.67 -11.43 -11.93
N ALA A 129 12.68 -12.29 -11.83
CA ALA A 129 13.39 -12.54 -10.56
C ALA A 129 14.05 -11.27 -10.02
N ARG A 130 14.73 -10.48 -10.89
CA ARG A 130 15.34 -9.20 -10.51
C ARG A 130 14.31 -8.13 -10.13
N PHE A 131 13.15 -8.11 -10.76
CA PHE A 131 12.04 -7.26 -10.31
C PHE A 131 11.69 -7.55 -8.84
N PHE A 132 11.53 -8.83 -8.48
CA PHE A 132 11.20 -9.21 -7.11
C PHE A 132 12.37 -9.00 -6.14
N ARG A 133 13.62 -9.10 -6.59
CA ARG A 133 14.78 -8.73 -5.77
C ARG A 133 14.79 -7.23 -5.46
N ALA A 134 14.55 -6.41 -6.47
CA ALA A 134 14.40 -4.96 -6.30
C ALA A 134 13.24 -4.62 -5.36
N TYR A 135 12.08 -5.27 -5.50
CA TYR A 135 10.93 -5.10 -4.61
C TYR A 135 11.27 -5.49 -3.16
N PHE A 136 11.99 -6.60 -2.98
CA PHE A 136 12.46 -7.03 -1.67
C PHE A 136 13.36 -5.97 -1.01
N TYR A 137 14.38 -5.53 -1.72
CA TYR A 137 15.34 -4.58 -1.16
C TYR A 137 14.75 -3.19 -0.96
N LEU A 138 13.87 -2.72 -1.83
CA LEU A 138 13.13 -1.48 -1.60
C LEU A 138 12.39 -1.53 -0.25
N ASN A 139 11.65 -2.61 0.02
CA ASN A 139 10.91 -2.76 1.27
C ASN A 139 11.85 -2.86 2.49
N LYS A 140 13.01 -3.52 2.37
CA LYS A 140 14.02 -3.59 3.43
C LYS A 140 14.64 -2.21 3.71
N VAL A 141 14.99 -1.46 2.68
CA VAL A 141 15.53 -0.09 2.82
C VAL A 141 14.50 0.87 3.40
N ILE A 142 13.25 0.82 2.96
CA ILE A 142 12.16 1.62 3.55
C ILE A 142 12.00 1.31 5.04
N ARG A 143 12.14 0.05 5.44
CA ARG A 143 11.94 -0.38 6.82
C ARG A 143 13.16 -0.10 7.70
N PHE A 144 14.35 -0.48 7.27
CA PHE A 144 15.55 -0.53 8.13
C PHE A 144 16.66 0.45 7.74
N GLY A 145 16.57 1.09 6.58
CA GLY A 145 17.66 1.89 6.03
C GLY A 145 18.74 1.01 5.39
N ASP A 146 19.92 0.99 5.99
CA ASP A 146 21.02 0.14 5.54
C ASP A 146 20.71 -1.34 5.79
N VAL A 147 21.03 -2.19 4.81
CA VAL A 147 20.80 -3.64 4.87
C VAL A 147 21.90 -4.37 4.08
N PRO A 148 22.25 -5.63 4.43
CA PRO A 148 23.24 -6.36 3.64
C PRO A 148 22.71 -6.63 2.22
N TRP A 149 23.54 -6.34 1.22
CA TRP A 149 23.28 -6.73 -0.16
C TRP A 149 23.79 -8.13 -0.44
N VAL A 150 22.93 -8.99 -0.93
CA VAL A 150 23.26 -10.38 -1.28
C VAL A 150 22.68 -10.66 -2.66
N ASP A 151 23.52 -10.96 -3.63
CA ASP A 151 23.17 -11.14 -5.05
C ASP A 151 23.18 -12.60 -5.53
N HIS A 152 23.56 -13.56 -4.68
CA HIS A 152 23.57 -14.99 -4.95
C HIS A 152 23.01 -15.82 -3.78
N ALA A 153 22.75 -17.09 -4.02
CA ALA A 153 22.25 -18.01 -2.97
C ALA A 153 23.38 -18.42 -2.03
N LEU A 154 23.45 -17.81 -0.85
CA LEU A 154 24.51 -18.04 0.13
C LEU A 154 24.63 -19.52 0.53
N ASP A 155 25.88 -20.02 0.58
CA ASP A 155 26.24 -21.25 1.27
C ASP A 155 26.43 -20.99 2.77
N TYR A 156 26.17 -22.00 3.61
CA TYR A 156 26.36 -21.90 5.06
C TYR A 156 27.82 -21.69 5.49
N LYS A 157 28.78 -21.79 4.57
CA LYS A 157 30.22 -21.59 4.80
C LYS A 157 30.68 -20.14 4.52
N GLU A 158 29.82 -19.30 4.00
CA GLU A 158 30.13 -17.91 3.64
C GLU A 158 29.95 -16.99 4.85
N ASP A 159 30.66 -17.29 5.94
CA ASP A 159 30.56 -16.58 7.22
C ASP A 159 30.82 -15.07 7.06
N ASP A 160 31.72 -14.68 6.16
CA ASP A 160 32.04 -13.27 5.90
C ASP A 160 30.82 -12.47 5.40
N ILE A 161 29.90 -13.12 4.69
CA ILE A 161 28.66 -12.50 4.20
C ILE A 161 27.52 -12.69 5.21
N LEU A 162 27.41 -13.91 5.76
CA LEU A 162 26.36 -14.23 6.74
C LEU A 162 26.43 -13.35 8.00
N TYR A 163 27.63 -12.92 8.38
CA TYR A 163 27.88 -12.07 9.52
C TYR A 163 28.42 -10.66 9.12
N ALA A 164 28.19 -10.24 7.87
CA ALA A 164 28.58 -8.91 7.39
C ALA A 164 27.90 -7.80 8.19
N GLU A 165 28.46 -6.60 8.11
CA GLU A 165 27.78 -5.35 8.45
C GLU A 165 26.67 -5.08 7.43
N ARG A 166 25.85 -4.08 7.69
CA ARG A 166 24.86 -3.60 6.74
C ARG A 166 25.55 -2.75 5.67
N ASP A 167 25.24 -3.01 4.41
CA ASP A 167 25.62 -2.12 3.32
C ASP A 167 24.80 -0.84 3.38
N SER A 168 25.42 0.27 2.98
CA SER A 168 24.74 1.56 2.95
C SER A 168 23.55 1.53 1.97
N ARG A 169 22.48 2.24 2.33
CA ARG A 169 21.32 2.41 1.45
C ARG A 169 21.70 2.91 0.05
N THR A 170 22.79 3.65 -0.08
CA THR A 170 23.28 4.14 -1.38
C THR A 170 23.66 2.99 -2.29
N VAL A 171 24.46 2.05 -1.80
CA VAL A 171 24.86 0.85 -2.54
C VAL A 171 23.64 -0.02 -2.89
N VAL A 172 22.80 -0.28 -1.90
CA VAL A 172 21.61 -1.13 -2.10
C VAL A 172 20.64 -0.52 -3.12
N MET A 173 20.40 0.80 -3.06
CA MET A 173 19.46 1.45 -3.99
C MET A 173 20.03 1.59 -5.40
N ASP A 174 21.34 1.69 -5.57
CA ASP A 174 21.97 1.63 -6.89
C ASP A 174 21.74 0.25 -7.54
N HIS A 175 21.93 -0.83 -6.79
CA HIS A 175 21.60 -2.19 -7.27
C HIS A 175 20.10 -2.40 -7.53
N VAL A 176 19.22 -1.79 -6.73
CA VAL A 176 17.77 -1.80 -7.02
C VAL A 176 17.48 -1.16 -8.37
N MET A 177 18.14 -0.04 -8.71
CA MET A 177 17.97 0.59 -10.03
C MET A 177 18.50 -0.31 -11.16
N GLU A 178 19.67 -0.94 -10.98
CA GLU A 178 20.24 -1.89 -11.95
C GLU A 178 19.33 -3.12 -12.18
N ASP A 179 18.76 -3.66 -11.13
CA ASP A 179 17.83 -4.79 -11.22
C ASP A 179 16.55 -4.41 -12.01
N LEU A 180 16.02 -3.20 -11.78
CA LEU A 180 14.83 -2.71 -12.47
C LEU A 180 15.12 -2.34 -13.94
N ASP A 181 16.33 -1.84 -14.25
CA ASP A 181 16.76 -1.64 -15.63
C ASP A 181 16.89 -2.96 -16.38
N PHE A 182 17.48 -3.97 -15.76
CA PHE A 182 17.55 -5.30 -16.35
C PHE A 182 16.15 -5.86 -16.57
N ALA A 183 15.26 -5.75 -15.59
CA ALA A 183 13.88 -6.22 -15.68
C ALA A 183 13.15 -5.55 -16.86
N TYR A 184 13.20 -4.21 -16.96
CA TYR A 184 12.58 -3.48 -18.06
C TYR A 184 13.09 -3.89 -19.44
N ASN A 185 14.41 -4.10 -19.57
CA ASN A 185 15.04 -4.42 -20.85
C ASN A 185 14.81 -5.87 -21.29
N ASN A 186 14.53 -6.80 -20.39
CA ASN A 186 14.51 -8.23 -20.68
C ASN A 186 13.14 -8.90 -20.51
N ILE A 187 12.23 -8.34 -19.70
CA ILE A 187 10.86 -8.88 -19.61
C ILE A 187 10.16 -8.66 -20.94
N THR A 188 9.67 -9.74 -21.52
CA THR A 188 9.01 -9.73 -22.84
C THR A 188 7.51 -9.45 -22.77
N GLU A 189 6.88 -9.73 -21.61
CA GLU A 189 5.46 -9.47 -21.42
C GLU A 189 5.17 -7.97 -21.43
N THR A 190 4.22 -7.57 -22.26
CA THR A 190 3.77 -6.17 -22.40
C THR A 190 2.32 -5.96 -22.01
N GLU A 191 1.53 -7.03 -22.09
CA GLU A 191 0.09 -7.03 -21.80
C GLU A 191 -0.26 -8.26 -20.96
N THR A 192 -1.10 -8.07 -19.95
CA THR A 192 -1.63 -9.14 -19.10
C THR A 192 -3.05 -8.80 -18.66
N ASP A 193 -3.66 -9.71 -17.90
CA ASP A 193 -4.92 -9.46 -17.19
C ASP A 193 -4.76 -8.56 -15.94
N GLY A 194 -3.58 -7.96 -15.76
CA GLY A 194 -3.24 -7.14 -14.60
C GLY A 194 -2.74 -7.93 -13.38
N THR A 195 -2.46 -9.24 -13.51
CA THR A 195 -2.00 -10.08 -12.39
C THR A 195 -0.53 -10.48 -12.47
N LEU A 196 0.10 -10.29 -13.63
CA LEU A 196 1.49 -10.67 -13.88
C LEU A 196 2.40 -9.45 -14.08
N ILE A 197 3.68 -9.65 -13.75
CA ILE A 197 4.72 -8.65 -13.96
C ILE A 197 5.00 -8.48 -15.44
N THR A 198 4.95 -7.24 -15.93
CA THR A 198 5.30 -6.84 -17.29
C THR A 198 6.53 -5.93 -17.26
N LYS A 199 7.12 -5.66 -18.42
CA LYS A 199 8.16 -4.63 -18.52
C LYS A 199 7.69 -3.25 -17.98
N TRP A 200 6.40 -2.94 -18.12
CA TRP A 200 5.82 -1.69 -17.65
C TRP A 200 5.68 -1.62 -16.13
N THR A 201 5.37 -2.74 -15.48
CA THR A 201 5.38 -2.81 -14.01
C THR A 201 6.80 -2.66 -13.46
N ALA A 202 7.83 -3.10 -14.21
CA ALA A 202 9.23 -2.85 -13.83
C ALA A 202 9.57 -1.35 -13.86
N LEU A 203 9.16 -0.60 -14.90
CA LEU A 203 9.29 0.86 -14.91
C LEU A 203 8.47 1.52 -13.81
N GLY A 204 7.25 1.03 -13.56
CA GLY A 204 6.41 1.52 -12.48
C GLY A 204 7.09 1.40 -11.12
N LEU A 205 7.65 0.23 -10.81
CA LEU A 205 8.40 0.02 -9.57
C LEU A 205 9.67 0.88 -9.53
N LYS A 206 10.33 1.10 -10.67
CA LYS A 206 11.49 2.02 -10.76
C LYS A 206 11.10 3.45 -10.39
N THR A 207 9.95 3.97 -10.88
CA THR A 207 9.49 5.30 -10.50
C THR A 207 9.21 5.39 -9.00
N ARG A 208 8.58 4.36 -8.40
CA ARG A 208 8.27 4.30 -6.96
C ARG A 208 9.54 4.27 -6.12
N ALA A 209 10.49 3.39 -6.44
CA ALA A 209 11.73 3.22 -5.71
C ALA A 209 12.62 4.46 -5.80
N ALA A 210 12.79 4.99 -7.02
CA ALA A 210 13.60 6.18 -7.24
C ALA A 210 12.99 7.43 -6.58
N LEU A 211 11.65 7.60 -6.60
CA LEU A 211 10.98 8.72 -5.93
C LEU A 211 11.15 8.65 -4.42
N PHE A 212 10.98 7.45 -3.82
CA PHE A 212 11.21 7.26 -2.40
C PHE A 212 12.63 7.69 -2.02
N GLU A 213 13.62 7.17 -2.71
CA GLU A 213 15.03 7.43 -2.42
C GLU A 213 15.41 8.90 -2.67
N ALA A 214 14.98 9.49 -3.79
CA ALA A 214 15.23 10.90 -4.11
C ALA A 214 14.73 11.83 -3.00
N SER A 215 13.47 11.66 -2.60
CA SER A 215 12.86 12.48 -1.55
C SER A 215 13.51 12.23 -0.20
N PHE A 216 13.80 10.98 0.12
CA PHE A 216 14.46 10.63 1.37
C PHE A 216 15.84 11.31 1.46
N ARG A 217 16.65 11.25 0.40
CA ARG A 217 17.95 11.95 0.34
C ARG A 217 17.83 13.47 0.42
N LYS A 218 16.77 14.05 -0.17
CA LYS A 218 16.57 15.51 -0.18
C LYS A 218 16.16 16.03 1.20
N TYR A 219 15.22 15.36 1.86
CA TYR A 219 14.61 15.88 3.09
C TYR A 219 15.31 15.39 4.38
N HIS A 220 16.02 14.25 4.34
CA HIS A 220 16.82 13.75 5.45
C HIS A 220 18.26 14.26 5.38
N THR A 221 18.43 15.55 5.64
CA THR A 221 19.72 16.27 5.47
C THR A 221 20.81 15.71 6.36
N GLU A 222 20.48 15.06 7.49
CA GLU A 222 21.40 14.37 8.38
C GLU A 222 22.19 13.24 7.72
N LEU A 223 21.68 12.69 6.61
CA LEU A 223 22.36 11.64 5.84
C LEU A 223 23.47 12.19 4.93
N ASN A 224 23.52 13.49 4.70
CA ASN A 224 24.46 14.13 3.76
C ASN A 224 24.39 13.60 2.31
N LEU A 225 23.19 13.16 1.84
CA LEU A 225 22.96 12.57 0.52
C LEU A 225 22.22 13.49 -0.45
N MET A 226 21.92 14.73 -0.05
CA MET A 226 21.12 15.66 -0.85
C MET A 226 21.70 15.93 -2.25
N ASN A 227 23.03 15.93 -2.39
CA ASN A 227 23.73 16.13 -3.67
C ASN A 227 23.43 15.04 -4.70
N THR A 228 22.96 13.86 -4.29
CA THR A 228 22.60 12.73 -5.16
C THR A 228 21.11 12.59 -5.38
N ALA A 229 20.27 13.37 -4.68
CA ALA A 229 18.81 13.30 -4.79
C ALA A 229 18.32 13.56 -6.22
N ASN A 230 18.90 14.55 -6.91
CA ASN A 230 18.49 14.90 -8.28
C ASN A 230 18.72 13.77 -9.29
N THR A 231 19.73 12.92 -9.10
CA THR A 231 19.95 11.73 -9.95
C THR A 231 18.75 10.78 -9.84
N PHE A 232 18.27 10.53 -8.64
CA PHE A 232 17.12 9.67 -8.43
C PHE A 232 15.81 10.31 -8.92
N TYR A 233 15.60 11.60 -8.76
CA TYR A 233 14.47 12.30 -9.40
C TYR A 233 14.55 12.19 -10.93
N GLN A 234 15.74 12.24 -11.53
CA GLN A 234 15.89 12.05 -12.97
C GLN A 234 15.51 10.63 -13.40
N TYR A 235 15.87 9.58 -12.63
CA TYR A 235 15.38 8.22 -12.88
C TYR A 235 13.86 8.12 -12.88
N VAL A 236 13.17 8.85 -11.98
CA VAL A 236 11.70 8.92 -11.99
C VAL A 236 11.19 9.57 -13.27
N VAL A 237 11.79 10.69 -13.67
CA VAL A 237 11.39 11.41 -14.89
C VAL A 237 11.56 10.53 -16.12
N ASP A 238 12.71 9.88 -16.28
CA ASP A 238 13.01 9.06 -17.46
C ASP A 238 12.09 7.83 -17.53
N ALA A 239 11.94 7.10 -16.43
CA ALA A 239 11.09 5.92 -16.38
C ALA A 239 9.59 6.27 -16.53
N GLY A 240 9.13 7.32 -15.85
CA GLY A 240 7.75 7.79 -15.94
C GLY A 240 7.42 8.29 -17.34
N LYS A 241 8.32 9.08 -17.96
CA LYS A 241 8.16 9.55 -19.34
C LYS A 241 8.08 8.39 -20.32
N ALA A 242 8.99 7.41 -20.23
CA ALA A 242 8.98 6.24 -21.09
C ALA A 242 7.66 5.46 -21.00
N LEU A 243 7.11 5.32 -19.79
CA LEU A 243 5.83 4.64 -19.59
C LEU A 243 4.66 5.48 -20.15
N MET A 244 4.64 6.78 -19.90
CA MET A 244 3.60 7.68 -20.43
C MET A 244 3.60 7.72 -21.96
N GLU A 245 4.77 7.78 -22.60
CA GLU A 245 4.93 7.82 -24.06
C GLU A 245 4.65 6.45 -24.71
N SER A 246 4.68 5.35 -23.97
CA SER A 246 4.38 4.02 -24.51
C SER A 246 2.95 3.86 -24.96
N GLY A 247 2.01 4.60 -24.38
CA GLY A 247 0.57 4.45 -24.60
C GLY A 247 -0.02 3.14 -24.08
N ALA A 248 0.75 2.34 -23.30
CA ALA A 248 0.30 1.05 -22.77
C ALA A 248 -0.84 1.19 -21.75
N TYR A 249 -0.91 2.31 -21.05
CA TYR A 249 -1.92 2.59 -20.03
C TYR A 249 -2.49 4.00 -20.20
N SER A 250 -3.72 4.18 -19.71
CA SER A 250 -4.38 5.49 -19.65
C SER A 250 -5.33 5.54 -18.46
N LEU A 251 -5.73 6.74 -18.04
CA LEU A 251 -6.72 6.89 -16.97
C LEU A 251 -8.06 6.31 -17.40
N TYR A 252 -8.67 5.53 -16.54
CA TYR A 252 -9.98 4.95 -16.78
C TYR A 252 -11.09 5.98 -16.55
N THR A 253 -11.99 6.11 -17.52
CA THR A 253 -13.12 7.04 -17.53
C THR A 253 -14.44 6.38 -17.92
N GLY A 254 -14.46 5.05 -18.05
CA GLY A 254 -15.58 4.30 -18.63
C GLY A 254 -16.89 4.36 -17.84
N GLN A 255 -16.86 4.76 -16.55
CA GLN A 255 -18.03 4.92 -15.70
C GLN A 255 -18.37 6.42 -15.42
N GLY A 256 -17.74 7.33 -16.15
CA GLY A 256 -17.91 8.77 -15.94
C GLY A 256 -17.14 9.32 -14.73
N ILE A 257 -17.19 10.64 -14.56
CA ILE A 257 -16.42 11.35 -13.53
C ILE A 257 -16.81 10.96 -12.10
N GLU A 258 -18.05 10.51 -11.89
CA GLU A 258 -18.60 10.21 -10.57
C GLU A 258 -18.21 8.81 -10.04
N LYS A 259 -17.78 7.89 -10.91
CA LYS A 259 -17.62 6.48 -10.54
C LYS A 259 -16.30 5.85 -11.01
N SER A 260 -15.65 6.40 -12.03
CA SER A 260 -14.52 5.72 -12.69
C SER A 260 -13.36 5.40 -11.78
N GLN A 261 -13.02 6.26 -10.82
CA GLN A 261 -11.91 5.96 -9.91
C GLN A 261 -12.25 4.79 -8.98
N ARG A 262 -13.44 4.80 -8.36
CA ARG A 262 -13.85 3.73 -7.43
C ARG A 262 -14.05 2.40 -8.15
N GLU A 263 -14.47 2.42 -9.42
CA GLU A 263 -14.60 1.22 -10.24
C GLU A 263 -13.32 0.38 -10.28
N LEU A 264 -12.15 1.01 -10.25
CA LEU A 264 -10.85 0.31 -10.20
C LEU A 264 -10.70 -0.61 -8.98
N PHE A 265 -11.46 -0.37 -7.90
CA PHE A 265 -11.34 -1.04 -6.61
C PHE A 265 -12.53 -1.95 -6.28
N ILE A 266 -13.60 -1.88 -7.08
CA ILE A 266 -14.82 -2.68 -6.86
C ILE A 266 -15.14 -3.61 -8.05
N SER A 267 -14.44 -3.49 -9.17
CA SER A 267 -14.56 -4.42 -10.30
C SER A 267 -14.10 -5.81 -9.91
N GLU A 268 -14.78 -6.84 -10.43
CA GLU A 268 -14.42 -8.24 -10.21
C GLU A 268 -13.07 -8.61 -10.85
N THR A 269 -12.75 -7.99 -11.99
CA THR A 269 -11.47 -8.16 -12.67
C THR A 269 -10.70 -6.84 -12.71
N PRO A 270 -9.36 -6.86 -12.77
CA PRO A 270 -8.58 -5.64 -12.91
C PRO A 270 -8.99 -4.84 -14.15
N VAL A 271 -9.21 -3.54 -13.99
CA VAL A 271 -9.45 -2.63 -15.13
C VAL A 271 -8.12 -2.30 -15.78
N THR A 272 -7.64 -3.18 -16.68
CA THR A 272 -6.27 -3.16 -17.25
C THR A 272 -5.93 -1.91 -18.05
N GLN A 273 -6.92 -1.07 -18.41
CA GLN A 273 -6.66 0.25 -18.98
C GLN A 273 -5.82 1.13 -18.04
N GLU A 274 -6.03 1.05 -16.73
CA GLU A 274 -5.31 1.85 -15.73
C GLU A 274 -4.55 0.99 -14.71
N VAL A 275 -5.06 -0.19 -14.36
CA VAL A 275 -4.46 -1.09 -13.37
C VAL A 275 -3.33 -1.89 -14.01
N MET A 276 -2.11 -1.70 -13.51
CA MET A 276 -0.89 -2.33 -14.02
C MET A 276 -0.57 -3.64 -13.30
N LEU A 277 -0.94 -3.72 -12.01
CA LEU A 277 -0.77 -4.93 -11.19
C LEU A 277 -1.84 -4.94 -10.10
N ALA A 278 -2.49 -6.09 -9.92
CA ALA A 278 -3.50 -6.30 -8.90
C ALA A 278 -3.45 -7.72 -8.33
N VAL A 279 -4.04 -7.89 -7.15
CA VAL A 279 -4.43 -9.20 -6.64
C VAL A 279 -5.81 -9.52 -7.18
N ALA A 280 -5.93 -10.61 -7.94
CA ALA A 280 -7.22 -11.12 -8.39
C ALA A 280 -7.82 -12.06 -7.34
N LEU A 281 -9.10 -11.89 -7.07
CA LEU A 281 -9.90 -12.79 -6.23
C LEU A 281 -10.87 -13.55 -7.12
N SER A 282 -11.24 -14.75 -6.73
CA SER A 282 -12.13 -15.62 -7.53
C SER A 282 -12.95 -16.53 -6.64
N LYS A 283 -14.27 -16.42 -6.75
CA LYS A 283 -15.19 -17.34 -6.06
C LYS A 283 -15.04 -18.78 -6.57
N ASP A 284 -14.86 -18.95 -7.87
CA ASP A 284 -14.77 -20.28 -8.49
C ASP A 284 -13.51 -21.03 -8.06
N GLN A 285 -12.44 -20.30 -7.73
CA GLN A 285 -11.19 -20.86 -7.20
C GLN A 285 -11.13 -20.87 -5.68
N ALA A 286 -12.20 -20.47 -4.99
CA ALA A 286 -12.27 -20.31 -3.52
C ALA A 286 -11.18 -19.37 -2.95
N VAL A 287 -10.77 -18.35 -3.73
CA VAL A 287 -9.84 -17.31 -3.30
C VAL A 287 -10.63 -16.02 -3.14
N MET A 288 -11.11 -15.77 -1.95
CA MET A 288 -11.95 -14.61 -1.63
C MET A 288 -11.32 -13.76 -0.53
N GLY A 289 -11.68 -12.48 -0.51
CA GLY A 289 -11.19 -11.52 0.48
C GLY A 289 -12.23 -11.07 1.51
N ASP A 290 -11.81 -10.21 2.43
CA ASP A 290 -12.59 -9.70 3.55
C ASP A 290 -12.72 -8.18 3.53
N ALA A 291 -12.55 -7.51 2.39
CA ALA A 291 -12.46 -6.06 2.32
C ALA A 291 -13.71 -5.38 2.93
N ASN A 292 -14.93 -5.79 2.53
CA ASN A 292 -16.14 -5.24 3.13
C ASN A 292 -16.17 -5.45 4.64
N TRP A 293 -15.92 -6.67 5.09
CA TRP A 293 -15.97 -7.01 6.51
C TRP A 293 -14.98 -6.18 7.33
N TRP A 294 -13.77 -5.97 6.81
CA TRP A 294 -12.77 -5.15 7.49
C TRP A 294 -13.18 -3.66 7.54
N TRP A 295 -13.72 -3.12 6.44
CA TRP A 295 -14.11 -1.70 6.35
C TRP A 295 -15.46 -1.39 7.01
N THR A 296 -16.35 -2.38 7.15
CA THR A 296 -17.73 -2.18 7.63
C THR A 296 -18.04 -2.86 8.96
N SER A 297 -17.15 -3.70 9.51
CA SER A 297 -17.40 -4.43 10.75
C SER A 297 -17.03 -3.62 11.98
N ALA A 298 -17.88 -3.67 13.00
CA ALA A 298 -17.60 -3.12 14.31
C ALA A 298 -16.65 -4.00 15.16
N THR A 299 -16.42 -5.25 14.78
CA THR A 299 -15.69 -6.25 15.57
C THR A 299 -14.39 -6.74 14.91
N TYR A 300 -14.37 -6.88 13.60
CA TYR A 300 -13.19 -7.37 12.86
C TYR A 300 -12.28 -6.23 12.42
N GLY A 301 -12.84 -5.18 11.83
CA GLY A 301 -12.06 -4.04 11.33
C GLY A 301 -11.71 -3.02 12.43
N PRO A 302 -10.83 -2.07 12.11
CA PRO A 302 -10.39 -1.03 13.04
C PRO A 302 -11.40 0.12 13.17
N ARG A 303 -12.58 0.02 12.57
CA ARG A 303 -13.56 1.12 12.43
C ARG A 303 -12.92 2.36 11.80
N TYR A 304 -12.13 2.15 10.76
CA TYR A 304 -11.32 3.16 10.12
C TYR A 304 -12.18 4.31 9.58
N SER A 305 -11.92 5.50 10.07
CA SER A 305 -12.64 6.71 9.67
C SER A 305 -11.63 7.75 9.21
N LEU A 306 -11.86 8.38 8.05
CA LEU A 306 -11.01 9.48 7.61
C LEU A 306 -11.17 10.69 8.52
N VAL A 307 -10.17 11.57 8.55
CA VAL A 307 -10.16 12.74 9.44
C VAL A 307 -10.40 14.03 8.67
N ARG A 308 -11.02 15.01 9.34
CA ARG A 308 -11.36 16.30 8.76
C ARG A 308 -10.17 17.03 8.12
N PRO A 309 -8.97 17.09 8.72
CA PRO A 309 -7.84 17.73 8.07
C PRO A 309 -7.55 17.19 6.66
N PHE A 310 -7.67 15.88 6.46
CA PHE A 310 -7.52 15.28 5.14
C PHE A 310 -8.71 15.62 4.21
N ILE A 311 -9.96 15.51 4.66
CA ILE A 311 -11.17 15.82 3.87
C ILE A 311 -11.13 17.27 3.38
N ASN A 312 -10.62 18.18 4.17
CA ASN A 312 -10.46 19.59 3.80
C ASN A 312 -9.49 19.81 2.63
N THR A 313 -8.60 18.86 2.34
CA THR A 313 -7.67 18.97 1.19
C THR A 313 -8.30 18.64 -0.15
N ILE A 314 -9.44 17.97 -0.16
CA ILE A 314 -10.20 17.66 -1.39
C ILE A 314 -10.79 18.95 -1.93
N LEU A 315 -10.58 19.25 -3.21
CA LEU A 315 -10.95 20.52 -3.83
C LEU A 315 -12.48 20.69 -4.01
N ASN A 316 -12.90 21.90 -4.29
CA ASN A 316 -14.20 22.18 -4.91
C ASN A 316 -14.14 21.80 -6.41
N LEU A 317 -15.31 21.62 -7.06
CA LEU A 317 -15.38 21.30 -8.50
C LEU A 317 -14.77 22.37 -9.40
N ASP A 318 -14.76 23.63 -8.97
CA ASP A 318 -14.13 24.73 -9.71
C ASP A 318 -12.60 24.77 -9.56
N GLY A 319 -12.02 23.84 -8.78
CA GLY A 319 -10.59 23.72 -8.54
C GLY A 319 -10.06 24.60 -7.40
N THR A 320 -10.91 25.35 -6.72
CA THR A 320 -10.50 26.13 -5.54
C THR A 320 -10.36 25.25 -4.30
N PRO A 321 -9.47 25.59 -3.35
CA PRO A 321 -9.41 24.93 -2.06
C PRO A 321 -10.76 25.03 -1.32
N TYR A 322 -11.20 23.92 -0.71
CA TYR A 322 -12.42 23.92 0.10
C TYR A 322 -12.35 24.91 1.26
N THR A 323 -11.17 25.05 1.84
CA THR A 323 -10.90 25.92 3.00
C THR A 323 -10.91 27.41 2.69
N ASP A 324 -11.01 27.79 1.40
CA ASP A 324 -11.19 29.20 0.99
C ASP A 324 -12.63 29.69 1.18
N LYS A 325 -13.59 28.78 1.42
CA LYS A 325 -14.96 29.16 1.75
C LYS A 325 -15.01 29.80 3.16
N PRO A 326 -15.63 30.98 3.34
CA PRO A 326 -15.63 31.69 4.63
C PRO A 326 -16.22 30.88 5.80
N ASN A 327 -17.12 29.95 5.52
CA ASN A 327 -17.83 29.13 6.52
C ASN A 327 -17.50 27.63 6.44
N TYR A 328 -16.39 27.25 5.78
CA TYR A 328 -16.03 25.83 5.62
C TYR A 328 -16.00 25.06 6.96
N ASN A 329 -15.69 25.78 8.04
CA ASN A 329 -15.51 25.18 9.36
C ASN A 329 -16.83 24.92 10.12
N THR A 330 -17.95 25.45 9.63
CA THR A 330 -19.27 25.33 10.27
C THR A 330 -20.35 24.75 9.34
N GLN A 331 -19.95 24.21 8.19
CA GLN A 331 -20.87 23.48 7.33
C GLN A 331 -21.26 22.15 7.95
N GLU A 332 -22.56 21.85 8.00
CA GLU A 332 -23.05 20.52 8.36
C GLU A 332 -22.68 19.53 7.25
N PHE A 333 -22.73 18.25 7.51
CA PHE A 333 -22.17 17.21 6.63
C PHE A 333 -22.74 17.25 5.19
N TYR A 334 -24.05 17.50 5.06
CA TYR A 334 -24.67 17.59 3.74
C TYR A 334 -24.05 18.70 2.89
N GLU A 335 -23.96 19.92 3.43
CA GLU A 335 -23.40 21.08 2.75
C GLU A 335 -21.89 20.94 2.50
N GLU A 336 -21.18 20.32 3.43
CA GLU A 336 -19.75 20.03 3.29
C GLU A 336 -19.47 19.14 2.07
N CYS A 337 -20.37 18.22 1.74
CA CYS A 337 -20.22 17.30 0.61
C CYS A 337 -20.61 17.92 -0.75
N GLN A 338 -21.26 19.11 -0.79
CA GLN A 338 -21.76 19.67 -2.04
C GLN A 338 -20.68 20.37 -2.87
N ASN A 339 -20.74 20.20 -4.20
CA ASN A 339 -19.84 20.85 -5.15
C ASN A 339 -18.35 20.55 -4.91
N ARG A 340 -18.06 19.35 -4.46
CA ARG A 340 -16.69 18.85 -4.22
C ARG A 340 -16.22 17.99 -5.40
N ASP A 341 -14.93 17.92 -5.59
CA ASP A 341 -14.24 16.90 -6.38
C ASP A 341 -14.89 15.53 -6.15
N TYR A 342 -15.29 14.85 -7.22
CA TYR A 342 -16.07 13.61 -7.16
C TYR A 342 -15.33 12.46 -6.46
N ARG A 343 -14.03 12.55 -6.25
CA ARG A 343 -13.28 11.58 -5.43
C ARG A 343 -13.75 11.55 -3.98
N LEU A 344 -14.32 12.65 -3.46
CA LEU A 344 -14.93 12.63 -2.14
C LEU A 344 -16.03 11.58 -2.05
N ALA A 345 -16.97 11.58 -2.99
CA ALA A 345 -18.09 10.63 -3.03
C ALA A 345 -17.65 9.20 -3.41
N GLN A 346 -16.47 9.04 -4.03
CA GLN A 346 -15.88 7.74 -4.34
C GLN A 346 -15.02 7.17 -3.20
N LEU A 347 -14.69 8.00 -2.22
CA LEU A 347 -13.84 7.65 -1.10
C LEU A 347 -14.61 7.39 0.20
N ILE A 348 -15.66 8.19 0.47
CA ILE A 348 -16.48 8.08 1.67
C ILE A 348 -17.98 8.02 1.34
N ARG A 349 -18.78 7.59 2.32
CA ARG A 349 -20.23 7.71 2.24
C ARG A 349 -20.61 9.18 2.29
N THR A 350 -21.11 9.71 1.18
CA THR A 350 -21.67 11.06 1.06
C THR A 350 -23.19 10.99 0.92
N PRO A 351 -23.92 12.12 1.02
CA PRO A 351 -25.32 12.15 0.64
C PRO A 351 -25.55 11.57 -0.75
N GLY A 352 -26.54 10.70 -0.88
CA GLY A 352 -26.84 9.96 -2.11
C GLY A 352 -26.09 8.63 -2.27
N TYR A 353 -25.22 8.24 -1.33
CA TYR A 353 -24.64 6.91 -1.35
C TYR A 353 -25.69 5.83 -0.98
N GLU A 354 -25.74 4.78 -1.78
CA GLU A 354 -26.69 3.68 -1.61
C GLU A 354 -25.98 2.33 -1.50
N ARG A 355 -26.58 1.42 -0.75
CA ARG A 355 -26.21 0.00 -0.73
C ARG A 355 -27.46 -0.85 -1.03
N ASN A 356 -27.36 -1.69 -2.05
CA ASN A 356 -28.47 -2.51 -2.53
C ASN A 356 -29.76 -1.69 -2.77
N GLY A 357 -29.60 -0.48 -3.32
CA GLY A 357 -30.71 0.44 -3.63
C GLY A 357 -31.36 1.15 -2.42
N ALA A 358 -30.74 1.08 -1.25
CA ALA A 358 -31.18 1.79 -0.06
C ALA A 358 -30.15 2.85 0.36
N ALA A 359 -30.60 4.04 0.74
CA ALA A 359 -29.74 5.09 1.28
C ALA A 359 -28.90 4.57 2.45
N SER A 360 -27.60 4.91 2.41
CA SER A 360 -26.65 4.37 3.39
C SER A 360 -25.69 5.46 3.87
N PRO A 361 -26.14 6.43 4.66
CA PRO A 361 -25.33 7.50 5.23
C PRO A 361 -24.23 6.92 6.16
N PRO A 362 -23.27 7.75 6.62
CA PRO A 362 -22.28 7.34 7.60
C PRO A 362 -22.92 6.72 8.85
N ASN A 363 -22.47 5.53 9.23
CA ASN A 363 -23.07 4.79 10.34
C ASN A 363 -22.29 5.02 11.64
N PHE A 364 -22.86 5.79 12.55
CA PHE A 364 -22.28 6.06 13.88
C PHE A 364 -22.55 4.96 14.92
N SER A 365 -23.36 3.95 14.61
CA SER A 365 -23.63 2.83 15.53
C SER A 365 -22.46 1.83 15.61
N GLY A 366 -21.20 2.36 15.68
CA GLY A 366 -20.00 1.56 15.87
C GLY A 366 -19.13 1.37 14.61
N PHE A 367 -19.37 2.12 13.53
CA PHE A 367 -18.63 1.98 12.28
C PHE A 367 -17.86 3.24 11.88
N SER A 368 -18.24 4.42 12.36
CA SER A 368 -17.54 5.66 12.10
C SER A 368 -17.38 6.48 13.37
N TYR A 369 -16.19 7.02 13.56
CA TYR A 369 -15.88 7.91 14.68
C TYR A 369 -15.94 9.39 14.29
N THR A 370 -15.72 9.68 13.01
CA THR A 370 -15.58 11.05 12.51
C THR A 370 -16.74 11.49 11.61
N GLY A 371 -17.53 10.53 11.09
CA GLY A 371 -18.53 10.76 10.06
C GLY A 371 -18.01 10.51 8.63
N TYR A 372 -16.69 10.43 8.42
CA TYR A 372 -16.10 10.17 7.11
C TYR A 372 -15.79 8.69 6.93
N GLN A 373 -16.84 7.89 6.77
CA GLN A 373 -16.77 6.43 6.62
C GLN A 373 -16.30 6.05 5.22
N ALA A 374 -15.15 5.36 5.13
CA ALA A 374 -14.54 4.98 3.85
C ALA A 374 -15.30 3.87 3.11
N ILE A 375 -15.30 3.95 1.75
CA ILE A 375 -15.98 2.99 0.86
C ILE A 375 -15.12 2.50 -0.31
N LYS A 376 -13.88 2.94 -0.44
CA LYS A 376 -13.08 2.74 -1.66
C LYS A 376 -13.05 1.28 -2.14
N TYR A 377 -12.89 0.31 -1.22
CA TYR A 377 -12.77 -1.12 -1.53
C TYR A 377 -14.07 -1.90 -1.26
N THR A 378 -15.13 -1.25 -0.77
CA THR A 378 -16.34 -1.97 -0.35
C THR A 378 -17.32 -2.14 -1.49
N LEU A 379 -17.82 -3.34 -1.68
CA LEU A 379 -18.95 -3.62 -2.58
C LEU A 379 -20.25 -3.13 -1.95
N ASP A 380 -21.16 -2.60 -2.78
CA ASP A 380 -22.36 -1.90 -2.33
C ASP A 380 -23.56 -2.85 -2.02
N ASP A 381 -23.26 -4.04 -1.52
CA ASP A 381 -24.24 -5.01 -1.04
C ASP A 381 -23.84 -5.52 0.36
N PRO A 382 -24.72 -5.46 1.36
CA PRO A 382 -24.50 -6.01 2.70
C PRO A 382 -24.13 -7.50 2.75
N TYR A 383 -24.41 -8.27 1.70
CA TYR A 383 -23.98 -9.66 1.57
C TYR A 383 -22.46 -9.80 1.76
N TYR A 384 -21.69 -8.83 1.26
CA TYR A 384 -20.23 -8.83 1.32
C TYR A 384 -19.65 -8.41 2.68
N ASP A 385 -20.47 -7.99 3.65
CA ASP A 385 -20.00 -7.60 4.99
C ASP A 385 -19.64 -8.82 5.88
N ASN A 386 -19.41 -9.97 5.27
CA ASN A 386 -19.06 -11.23 5.92
C ASN A 386 -17.64 -11.67 5.51
N ALA A 387 -17.06 -12.57 6.32
CA ALA A 387 -15.76 -13.17 6.03
C ALA A 387 -15.78 -13.94 4.69
N ALA A 388 -14.67 -13.82 3.96
CA ALA A 388 -14.42 -14.55 2.72
C ALA A 388 -15.56 -14.45 1.69
N THR A 389 -16.07 -13.24 1.46
CA THR A 389 -17.13 -12.98 0.49
C THR A 389 -16.73 -12.06 -0.64
N ASN A 390 -15.72 -11.19 -0.45
CA ASN A 390 -15.26 -10.26 -1.48
C ASN A 390 -14.57 -10.96 -2.64
N THR A 391 -14.92 -10.54 -3.86
CA THR A 391 -14.35 -11.06 -5.13
C THR A 391 -13.73 -9.95 -6.00
N ASN A 392 -13.79 -8.69 -5.56
CA ASN A 392 -13.23 -7.57 -6.30
C ASN A 392 -11.70 -7.62 -6.38
N ALA A 393 -11.15 -7.28 -7.54
CA ALA A 393 -9.72 -7.13 -7.74
C ALA A 393 -9.16 -5.99 -6.87
N LEU A 394 -7.94 -6.16 -6.38
CA LEU A 394 -7.27 -5.22 -5.47
C LEU A 394 -6.02 -4.65 -6.14
N PRO A 395 -6.06 -3.41 -6.69
CA PRO A 395 -4.91 -2.79 -7.34
C PRO A 395 -3.72 -2.61 -6.39
N LEU A 396 -2.51 -2.96 -6.87
CA LEU A 396 -1.23 -2.76 -6.20
C LEU A 396 -0.37 -1.70 -6.91
N MET A 397 -0.61 -1.53 -8.21
CA MET A 397 0.04 -0.51 -9.04
C MET A 397 -0.91 -0.06 -10.15
N ARG A 398 -1.04 1.24 -10.34
CA ARG A 398 -1.89 1.81 -11.39
C ARG A 398 -1.27 3.06 -12.01
N TYR A 399 -1.70 3.38 -13.22
CA TYR A 399 -1.12 4.45 -14.03
C TYR A 399 -1.16 5.83 -13.36
N ALA A 400 -2.19 6.13 -12.56
CA ALA A 400 -2.26 7.38 -11.81
C ALA A 400 -1.08 7.58 -10.85
N GLU A 401 -0.54 6.51 -10.24
CA GLU A 401 0.69 6.57 -9.44
C GLU A 401 1.87 7.05 -10.29
N ILE A 402 1.98 6.55 -11.51
CA ILE A 402 3.09 6.91 -12.41
C ILE A 402 3.03 8.39 -12.78
N LEU A 403 1.83 8.89 -13.10
CA LEU A 403 1.60 10.31 -13.37
C LEU A 403 2.02 11.19 -12.18
N LEU A 404 1.68 10.77 -10.97
CA LEU A 404 2.01 11.50 -9.73
C LEU A 404 3.50 11.39 -9.37
N ASN A 405 4.13 10.22 -9.57
CA ASN A 405 5.56 10.07 -9.36
C ASN A 405 6.34 10.98 -10.30
N TYR A 406 5.97 11.02 -11.60
CA TYR A 406 6.56 11.91 -12.58
C TYR A 406 6.33 13.39 -12.22
N ALA A 407 5.09 13.77 -11.89
CA ALA A 407 4.76 15.14 -11.52
C ALA A 407 5.57 15.62 -10.30
N GLU A 408 5.69 14.78 -9.27
CA GLU A 408 6.46 15.13 -8.08
C GLU A 408 7.94 15.32 -8.42
N ALA A 409 8.54 14.41 -9.18
CA ALA A 409 9.94 14.54 -9.57
C ALA A 409 10.20 15.82 -10.41
N ARG A 410 9.30 16.15 -11.35
CA ARG A 410 9.37 17.40 -12.13
C ARG A 410 9.27 18.64 -11.25
N ALA A 411 8.37 18.64 -10.27
CA ALA A 411 8.21 19.73 -9.31
C ALA A 411 9.45 19.88 -8.42
N GLU A 412 9.94 18.77 -7.85
CA GLU A 412 11.10 18.76 -6.96
C GLU A 412 12.42 19.18 -7.64
N LEU A 413 12.53 18.94 -8.95
CA LEU A 413 13.63 19.43 -9.81
C LEU A 413 13.45 20.90 -10.23
N GLY A 414 12.30 21.54 -9.98
CA GLY A 414 11.99 22.88 -10.47
C GLY A 414 11.80 22.92 -12.00
N GLN A 415 11.41 21.82 -12.61
CA GLN A 415 11.30 21.65 -14.06
C GLN A 415 9.87 21.39 -14.54
N MET A 416 8.85 21.53 -13.68
CA MET A 416 7.46 21.32 -14.05
C MET A 416 7.02 22.33 -15.12
N THR A 417 6.54 21.85 -16.25
CA THR A 417 5.95 22.68 -17.31
C THR A 417 4.43 22.63 -17.26
N ALA A 418 3.76 23.59 -17.93
CA ALA A 418 2.30 23.56 -18.05
C ALA A 418 1.79 22.28 -18.76
N THR A 419 2.57 21.76 -19.72
CA THR A 419 2.27 20.49 -20.40
C THR A 419 2.41 19.29 -19.46
N ASP A 420 3.47 19.24 -18.65
CA ASP A 420 3.63 18.18 -17.64
C ASP A 420 2.46 18.21 -16.65
N TRP A 421 2.11 19.39 -16.17
CA TRP A 421 0.97 19.60 -15.27
C TRP A 421 -0.33 19.11 -15.88
N GLN A 422 -0.65 19.56 -17.11
CA GLN A 422 -1.87 19.18 -17.82
C GLN A 422 -1.98 17.66 -18.01
N ASN A 423 -0.87 17.01 -18.36
CA ASN A 423 -0.83 15.56 -18.64
C ASN A 423 -0.78 14.69 -17.36
N THR A 424 -0.60 15.29 -16.20
CA THR A 424 -0.50 14.58 -14.90
C THR A 424 -1.58 15.06 -13.94
N VAL A 425 -1.31 16.05 -13.11
CA VAL A 425 -2.25 16.60 -12.12
C VAL A 425 -3.54 17.08 -12.79
N GLY A 426 -3.43 17.80 -13.90
CA GLY A 426 -4.59 18.29 -14.66
C GLY A 426 -5.48 17.17 -15.18
N ALA A 427 -4.89 16.08 -15.69
CA ALA A 427 -5.61 14.91 -16.18
C ALA A 427 -6.35 14.18 -15.05
N LEU A 428 -5.71 14.00 -13.87
CA LEU A 428 -6.34 13.39 -12.70
C LEU A 428 -7.53 14.24 -12.18
N ARG A 429 -7.35 15.55 -12.10
CA ARG A 429 -8.42 16.49 -11.72
C ARG A 429 -9.57 16.48 -12.72
N ALA A 430 -9.28 16.46 -14.01
CA ALA A 430 -10.31 16.39 -15.06
C ALA A 430 -11.13 15.09 -14.95
N ARG A 431 -10.47 13.93 -14.72
CA ARG A 431 -11.16 12.67 -14.46
C ARG A 431 -12.07 12.74 -13.23
N ALA A 432 -11.69 13.51 -12.22
CA ALA A 432 -12.44 13.71 -10.98
C ALA A 432 -13.51 14.82 -11.09
N GLY A 433 -13.74 15.39 -12.28
CA GLY A 433 -14.74 16.42 -12.53
C GLY A 433 -14.32 17.84 -12.15
N VAL A 434 -13.10 18.04 -11.69
CA VAL A 434 -12.58 19.39 -11.41
C VAL A 434 -12.41 20.14 -12.72
N THR A 435 -12.83 21.41 -12.75
CA THR A 435 -12.85 22.21 -13.98
C THR A 435 -11.80 23.32 -14.03
N GLY A 436 -11.27 23.75 -12.89
CA GLY A 436 -10.26 24.81 -12.78
C GLY A 436 -8.84 24.30 -12.60
N GLY A 437 -7.86 25.09 -13.09
CA GLY A 437 -6.44 24.84 -12.87
C GLY A 437 -5.87 23.62 -13.60
N LEU A 438 -6.54 23.12 -14.65
CA LEU A 438 -6.16 21.87 -15.34
C LEU A 438 -4.90 22.00 -16.21
N SER A 439 -4.66 23.17 -16.80
CA SER A 439 -3.54 23.42 -17.72
C SER A 439 -2.62 24.56 -17.28
N THR A 440 -2.89 25.16 -16.11
CA THR A 440 -2.12 26.28 -15.57
C THR A 440 -1.44 25.88 -14.27
N LEU A 441 -0.15 26.20 -14.15
CA LEU A 441 0.59 25.95 -12.92
C LEU A 441 0.04 26.82 -11.77
N PRO A 442 -0.06 26.29 -10.55
CA PRO A 442 -0.43 27.07 -9.38
C PRO A 442 0.64 28.13 -9.09
N THR A 443 0.20 29.33 -8.74
CA THR A 443 1.07 30.48 -8.42
C THR A 443 0.90 30.96 -6.98
N GLN A 444 -0.14 30.51 -6.31
CA GLN A 444 -0.44 30.88 -4.93
C GLN A 444 -0.21 29.69 -4.00
N VAL A 445 0.43 29.98 -2.87
CA VAL A 445 0.64 28.99 -1.81
C VAL A 445 -0.68 28.75 -1.08
N ASP A 446 -1.15 27.51 -1.08
CA ASP A 446 -2.28 27.13 -0.24
C ASP A 446 -1.87 27.18 1.24
N THR A 447 -2.47 28.13 1.96
CA THR A 447 -2.15 28.39 3.37
C THR A 447 -2.55 27.22 4.27
N TYR A 448 -3.66 26.55 3.96
CA TYR A 448 -4.11 25.40 4.74
C TYR A 448 -3.15 24.20 4.59
N LEU A 449 -2.80 23.85 3.35
CA LEU A 449 -1.82 22.78 3.08
C LEU A 449 -0.48 23.06 3.75
N LYS A 450 0.02 24.28 3.58
CA LYS A 450 1.30 24.69 4.17
C LYS A 450 1.26 24.55 5.69
N ASN A 451 0.30 25.18 6.34
CA ASN A 451 0.28 25.26 7.80
C ASN A 451 -0.05 23.92 8.47
N THR A 452 -0.91 23.11 7.84
CA THR A 452 -1.34 21.83 8.41
C THR A 452 -0.38 20.70 8.12
N PHE A 453 0.16 20.62 6.89
CA PHE A 453 0.91 19.44 6.45
C PHE A 453 2.38 19.72 6.11
N PHE A 454 2.72 20.88 5.55
CA PHE A 454 4.03 21.14 4.92
C PHE A 454 4.56 22.54 5.24
N PRO A 455 4.79 22.91 6.50
CA PRO A 455 5.13 24.28 6.89
C PRO A 455 6.43 24.81 6.24
N ASP A 456 7.33 23.91 5.88
CA ASP A 456 8.62 24.25 5.28
C ASP A 456 8.57 24.40 3.76
N ILE A 457 7.43 24.07 3.12
CA ILE A 457 7.27 24.16 1.67
C ILE A 457 6.59 25.49 1.29
N ASN A 458 7.29 26.26 0.45
CA ASN A 458 6.80 27.53 -0.08
C ASN A 458 6.51 27.49 -1.60
N ASP A 459 6.82 26.38 -2.25
CA ASP A 459 6.54 26.19 -3.68
C ASP A 459 5.09 25.71 -3.85
N PRO A 460 4.23 26.51 -4.54
CA PRO A 460 2.83 26.15 -4.75
C PRO A 460 2.68 24.88 -5.62
N ILE A 461 3.62 24.62 -6.52
CA ILE A 461 3.56 23.44 -7.39
C ILE A 461 3.80 22.18 -6.56
N ILE A 462 4.81 22.17 -5.70
CA ILE A 462 5.09 21.03 -4.82
C ILE A 462 3.89 20.77 -3.88
N LEU A 463 3.32 21.83 -3.29
CA LEU A 463 2.16 21.69 -2.40
C LEU A 463 0.96 21.06 -3.12
N GLU A 464 0.65 21.52 -4.32
CA GLU A 464 -0.50 21.03 -5.09
C GLU A 464 -0.27 19.60 -5.64
N VAL A 465 0.96 19.24 -6.01
CA VAL A 465 1.29 17.85 -6.37
C VAL A 465 1.12 16.92 -5.16
N ARG A 466 1.54 17.35 -3.96
CA ARG A 466 1.36 16.57 -2.74
C ARG A 466 -0.12 16.46 -2.33
N ARG A 467 -0.93 17.54 -2.53
CA ARG A 467 -2.39 17.47 -2.41
C ARG A 467 -2.97 16.40 -3.33
N GLU A 468 -2.63 16.49 -4.61
CA GLU A 468 -3.17 15.58 -5.61
C GLU A 468 -2.81 14.14 -5.28
N ARG A 469 -1.55 13.90 -4.87
CA ARG A 469 -1.07 12.57 -4.49
C ARG A 469 -1.85 11.99 -3.31
N GLN A 470 -2.03 12.75 -2.24
CA GLN A 470 -2.75 12.24 -1.06
C GLN A 470 -4.24 12.00 -1.32
N VAL A 471 -4.89 12.78 -2.19
CA VAL A 471 -6.30 12.62 -2.54
C VAL A 471 -6.48 11.44 -3.50
N GLU A 472 -5.67 11.38 -4.55
CA GLU A 472 -5.76 10.37 -5.59
C GLU A 472 -5.42 8.97 -5.07
N LEU A 473 -4.32 8.84 -4.32
CA LEU A 473 -3.80 7.57 -3.83
C LEU A 473 -4.26 7.24 -2.38
N ALA A 474 -5.27 7.94 -1.86
CA ALA A 474 -5.80 7.67 -0.53
C ALA A 474 -6.18 6.19 -0.36
N LEU A 475 -5.79 5.58 0.75
CA LEU A 475 -6.05 4.19 1.15
C LEU A 475 -5.32 3.12 0.30
N GLU A 476 -4.33 3.49 -0.52
CA GLU A 476 -3.59 2.57 -1.41
C GLU A 476 -2.19 2.19 -0.88
N GLY A 477 -1.86 2.52 0.37
CA GLY A 477 -0.60 2.10 1.00
C GLY A 477 0.59 3.04 0.79
N PHE A 478 0.35 4.24 0.29
CA PHE A 478 1.45 5.19 0.01
C PHE A 478 1.73 6.15 1.16
N ARG A 479 0.70 6.52 1.94
CA ARG A 479 0.76 7.68 2.83
C ARG A 479 1.87 7.62 3.86
N PHE A 480 2.03 6.51 4.55
CA PHE A 480 3.08 6.39 5.57
C PHE A 480 4.50 6.54 4.98
N ASN A 481 4.73 5.92 3.81
CA ASN A 481 6.00 6.04 3.11
C ASN A 481 6.25 7.45 2.56
N ASP A 482 5.19 8.14 2.12
CA ASP A 482 5.26 9.54 1.71
C ASP A 482 5.65 10.45 2.87
N LEU A 483 5.05 10.27 4.04
CA LEU A 483 5.41 11.02 5.26
C LEU A 483 6.87 10.72 5.68
N LYS A 484 7.30 9.47 5.60
CA LYS A 484 8.69 9.10 5.90
C LYS A 484 9.67 9.79 4.95
N ARG A 485 9.46 9.70 3.63
CA ARG A 485 10.39 10.27 2.65
C ARG A 485 10.39 11.80 2.60
N TRP A 486 9.28 12.45 2.96
CA TRP A 486 9.19 13.91 3.09
C TRP A 486 9.63 14.44 4.46
N LYS A 487 10.04 13.56 5.37
CA LYS A 487 10.40 13.87 6.77
C LYS A 487 9.26 14.58 7.52
N ARG A 488 8.03 14.06 7.36
CA ARG A 488 6.79 14.56 7.96
C ARG A 488 6.11 13.51 8.86
N GLY A 489 6.92 12.60 9.42
CA GLY A 489 6.42 11.51 10.26
C GLY A 489 5.66 11.96 11.51
N GLU A 490 5.94 13.16 12.01
CA GLU A 490 5.24 13.75 13.15
C GLU A 490 3.73 13.91 12.90
N LEU A 491 3.27 14.02 11.66
CA LEU A 491 1.83 14.03 11.34
C LEU A 491 1.11 12.77 11.81
N MET A 492 1.82 11.64 11.94
CA MET A 492 1.25 10.42 12.51
C MET A 492 0.79 10.60 13.98
N ALA A 493 1.41 11.52 14.71
CA ALA A 493 1.08 11.83 16.09
C ALA A 493 0.23 13.10 16.21
N ASP A 494 0.56 14.14 15.44
CA ASP A 494 0.09 15.51 15.65
C ASP A 494 -1.18 15.84 14.86
N LEU A 495 -1.46 15.13 13.73
CA LEU A 495 -2.65 15.43 12.95
C LEU A 495 -3.91 15.10 13.78
N GLU A 496 -4.79 16.09 13.89
CA GLU A 496 -6.00 15.98 14.67
C GLU A 496 -6.96 14.92 14.09
N TRP A 497 -7.45 14.00 14.93
CA TRP A 497 -8.46 13.03 14.53
C TRP A 497 -9.87 13.62 14.71
N SER A 498 -10.11 14.77 14.04
CA SER A 498 -11.39 15.46 14.03
C SER A 498 -12.31 14.98 12.92
N GLY A 499 -13.60 15.21 13.10
CA GLY A 499 -14.68 14.76 12.22
C GLY A 499 -15.64 15.88 11.81
N ILE A 500 -16.87 15.48 11.50
CA ILE A 500 -17.93 16.39 11.06
C ILE A 500 -18.27 17.45 12.12
N TYR A 501 -18.82 18.58 11.65
CA TYR A 501 -19.33 19.64 12.51
C TYR A 501 -20.67 19.21 13.17
N VAL A 502 -20.77 19.41 14.47
CA VAL A 502 -21.98 19.13 15.28
C VAL A 502 -22.51 20.43 15.85
N PRO A 503 -23.56 21.01 15.28
CA PRO A 503 -24.00 22.36 15.64
C PRO A 503 -24.49 22.46 17.09
N ALA A 504 -25.12 21.40 17.63
CA ALA A 504 -25.57 21.34 19.01
C ALA A 504 -25.75 19.88 19.47
N LEU A 505 -25.55 19.63 20.75
CA LEU A 505 -25.96 18.38 21.39
C LEU A 505 -27.50 18.31 21.46
N ASP A 506 -28.03 17.09 21.51
CA ASP A 506 -29.49 16.82 21.52
C ASP A 506 -30.23 17.39 20.29
N LYS A 507 -29.52 17.62 19.16
CA LYS A 507 -30.09 17.93 17.83
C LYS A 507 -30.09 16.66 16.99
N LEU A 508 -31.25 16.29 16.44
CA LEU A 508 -31.33 15.25 15.40
C LEU A 508 -30.63 15.75 14.13
N MET A 509 -29.74 14.93 13.58
CA MET A 509 -29.05 15.23 12.33
C MET A 509 -29.46 14.22 11.26
N ASP A 510 -29.90 14.73 10.13
CA ASP A 510 -30.19 14.03 8.88
C ASP A 510 -28.99 14.29 7.94
N LEU A 511 -28.10 13.31 7.83
CA LEU A 511 -26.81 13.49 7.17
C LEU A 511 -26.91 13.49 5.64
N ASP A 512 -27.95 12.89 5.08
CA ASP A 512 -28.15 12.80 3.62
C ASP A 512 -29.38 13.57 3.11
N HIS A 513 -30.08 14.29 4.01
CA HIS A 513 -31.28 15.06 3.75
C HIS A 513 -32.42 14.26 3.12
N ASN A 514 -32.55 12.98 3.54
CA ASN A 514 -33.66 12.10 3.11
C ASN A 514 -34.94 12.26 3.95
N GLY A 515 -34.93 13.12 4.97
CA GLY A 515 -36.03 13.36 5.90
C GLY A 515 -36.04 12.44 7.12
N THR A 516 -35.03 11.57 7.26
CA THR A 516 -34.87 10.66 8.40
C THR A 516 -33.62 11.03 9.19
N ALA A 517 -33.73 11.14 10.51
CA ALA A 517 -32.57 11.44 11.33
C ALA A 517 -31.65 10.21 11.45
N ASP A 518 -30.37 10.39 11.19
CA ASP A 518 -29.33 9.34 11.21
C ASP A 518 -28.62 9.25 12.55
N VAL A 519 -28.38 10.40 13.19
CA VAL A 519 -27.61 10.47 14.43
C VAL A 519 -28.05 11.62 15.33
N VAL A 520 -27.90 11.41 16.63
CA VAL A 520 -27.96 12.44 17.67
C VAL A 520 -26.75 12.31 18.58
N PHE A 521 -26.05 13.42 18.76
CA PHE A 521 -24.96 13.53 19.73
C PHE A 521 -25.50 14.13 21.03
N TYR A 522 -25.13 13.55 22.19
CA TYR A 522 -25.61 13.98 23.48
C TYR A 522 -24.52 14.03 24.54
N ASP A 523 -24.76 14.71 25.65
CA ASP A 523 -23.84 14.80 26.77
C ASP A 523 -23.63 13.41 27.40
N GLY A 524 -22.43 12.84 27.25
CA GLY A 524 -22.10 11.50 27.72
C GLY A 524 -22.06 11.35 29.26
N SER A 525 -22.23 12.44 30.03
CA SER A 525 -22.46 12.34 31.47
C SER A 525 -23.88 11.92 31.83
N LYS A 526 -24.81 11.90 30.85
CA LYS A 526 -26.22 11.50 30.98
C LYS A 526 -26.42 10.09 30.46
N ASP A 527 -27.52 9.47 30.84
CA ASP A 527 -27.89 8.10 30.41
C ASP A 527 -28.37 8.05 28.95
N GLY A 528 -28.59 9.19 28.30
CA GLY A 528 -29.01 9.29 26.89
C GLY A 528 -29.42 10.71 26.49
N PRO A 529 -29.86 10.90 25.23
CA PRO A 529 -30.33 12.20 24.73
C PRO A 529 -31.54 12.71 25.54
N SER A 530 -31.61 14.03 25.69
CA SER A 530 -32.73 14.69 26.40
C SER A 530 -34.01 14.83 25.54
N ILE A 531 -33.95 14.37 24.29
CA ILE A 531 -35.05 14.42 23.31
C ILE A 531 -35.53 13.02 22.92
N THR A 532 -36.72 12.93 22.35
CA THR A 532 -37.20 11.67 21.74
C THR A 532 -36.43 11.39 20.47
N VAL A 533 -35.80 10.22 20.39
CA VAL A 533 -34.97 9.79 19.25
C VAL A 533 -35.75 8.73 18.46
N PRO A 534 -35.89 8.92 17.12
CA PRO A 534 -36.54 7.93 16.25
C PRO A 534 -35.82 6.58 16.27
N THR A 535 -36.55 5.51 15.98
CA THR A 535 -35.98 4.16 15.80
C THR A 535 -35.01 4.19 14.61
N GLY A 536 -33.82 3.60 14.77
CA GLY A 536 -32.80 3.55 13.74
C GLY A 536 -31.76 4.72 13.81
N CYS A 537 -32.12 5.83 14.46
CA CYS A 537 -31.18 6.93 14.66
C CYS A 537 -30.11 6.57 15.71
N ALA A 538 -28.84 6.72 15.36
CA ALA A 538 -27.72 6.43 16.25
C ALA A 538 -27.65 7.44 17.41
N LYS A 539 -27.37 6.96 18.63
CA LYS A 539 -27.21 7.77 19.84
C LYS A 539 -25.74 7.74 20.25
N VAL A 540 -25.04 8.87 20.13
CA VAL A 540 -23.60 8.96 20.34
C VAL A 540 -23.29 9.85 21.53
N PRO A 541 -22.71 9.32 22.64
CA PRO A 541 -22.29 10.12 23.76
C PRO A 541 -21.04 10.93 23.42
N ILE A 542 -21.04 12.21 23.78
CA ILE A 542 -19.89 13.11 23.67
C ILE A 542 -19.34 13.39 25.06
N GLY A 543 -18.06 13.05 25.26
CA GLY A 543 -17.48 13.02 26.58
C GLY A 543 -18.06 11.88 27.41
N GLY A 544 -17.63 11.76 28.67
CA GLY A 544 -18.15 10.74 29.57
C GLY A 544 -17.08 10.16 30.50
N LYS A 545 -17.38 9.00 31.08
CA LYS A 545 -16.53 8.36 32.11
C LYS A 545 -15.55 7.34 31.53
N GLU A 546 -15.69 6.97 30.26
CA GLU A 546 -14.87 5.94 29.61
C GLU A 546 -13.64 6.55 28.94
N THR A 547 -12.56 5.79 28.87
CA THR A 547 -11.25 6.28 28.37
C THR A 547 -11.15 6.38 26.85
N ASN A 548 -12.08 5.79 26.11
CA ASN A 548 -12.05 5.71 24.63
C ASN A 548 -13.39 6.17 24.04
N TYR A 549 -13.71 7.42 24.20
CA TYR A 549 -14.99 8.00 23.75
C TYR A 549 -14.74 9.17 22.78
N GLN A 550 -15.79 9.50 22.03
CA GLN A 550 -15.78 10.70 21.20
C GLN A 550 -15.86 11.93 22.09
N THR A 551 -15.05 12.92 21.75
CA THR A 551 -15.09 14.27 22.33
C THR A 551 -15.47 15.25 21.23
N MET A 552 -15.48 16.53 21.57
CA MET A 552 -15.74 17.60 20.64
C MET A 552 -14.70 18.70 20.81
N THR A 553 -14.17 19.20 19.69
CA THR A 553 -13.27 20.37 19.69
C THR A 553 -14.02 21.64 20.14
N ALA A 554 -13.28 22.69 20.46
CA ALA A 554 -13.85 24.01 20.78
C ALA A 554 -14.72 24.56 19.64
N ASP A 555 -14.39 24.23 18.38
CA ASP A 555 -15.10 24.62 17.17
C ASP A 555 -16.25 23.66 16.80
N LYS A 556 -16.63 22.78 17.74
CA LYS A 556 -17.74 21.82 17.62
C LYS A 556 -17.56 20.75 16.53
N HIS A 557 -16.34 20.32 16.25
CA HIS A 557 -16.10 19.12 15.44
C HIS A 557 -15.98 17.89 16.35
N LEU A 558 -16.46 16.76 15.86
CA LEU A 558 -16.15 15.49 16.53
C LEU A 558 -14.65 15.32 16.67
N GLU A 559 -14.20 14.73 17.77
CA GLU A 559 -12.81 14.39 17.99
C GLU A 559 -12.72 12.98 18.60
N TRP A 560 -11.81 12.16 18.09
CA TRP A 560 -11.65 10.78 18.53
C TRP A 560 -10.27 10.53 19.14
N TYR A 561 -10.22 9.71 20.17
CA TYR A 561 -9.01 9.22 20.82
C TYR A 561 -8.06 10.29 21.39
N LYS A 562 -8.59 11.42 21.80
CA LYS A 562 -7.77 12.47 22.45
C LYS A 562 -7.01 11.99 23.69
N SER A 563 -7.55 10.98 24.39
CA SER A 563 -6.98 10.43 25.62
C SER A 563 -5.85 9.41 25.41
N GLN A 564 -5.62 8.94 24.19
CA GLN A 564 -4.51 8.03 23.87
C GLN A 564 -3.42 8.77 23.08
N PRO A 565 -2.26 9.03 23.67
CA PRO A 565 -1.20 9.73 22.98
C PRO A 565 -0.64 8.87 21.87
N ARG A 566 -0.64 9.42 20.68
CA ARG A 566 0.21 8.98 19.58
C ARG A 566 1.53 9.69 19.73
N THR A 567 2.63 9.03 19.40
CA THR A 567 3.96 9.59 19.59
C THR A 567 4.80 9.44 18.34
N TRP A 568 5.43 10.54 17.94
CA TRP A 568 6.53 10.53 17.00
C TRP A 568 7.72 11.17 17.69
N TYR A 569 8.80 10.42 17.88
CA TYR A 569 9.94 10.89 18.67
C TYR A 569 10.75 11.95 17.91
N ALA A 570 11.07 13.04 18.60
CA ALA A 570 11.81 14.18 18.02
C ALA A 570 13.23 13.82 17.53
N ASP A 571 13.82 12.72 18.04
CA ASP A 571 15.11 12.22 17.57
C ASP A 571 15.07 11.55 16.19
N GLY A 572 13.87 11.40 15.62
CA GLY A 572 13.67 10.85 14.28
C GLY A 572 13.84 9.33 14.17
N ARG A 573 13.92 8.60 15.29
CA ARG A 573 14.11 7.14 15.30
C ARG A 573 13.08 6.40 14.43
N GLN A 574 11.84 6.85 14.44
CA GLN A 574 10.72 6.18 13.75
C GLN A 574 10.73 6.34 12.22
N TYR A 575 11.70 7.08 11.65
CA TYR A 575 11.93 7.01 10.20
C TYR A 575 12.48 5.64 9.77
N TYR A 576 13.02 4.86 10.73
CA TYR A 576 13.41 3.47 10.55
C TYR A 576 12.82 2.60 11.65
N TYR A 577 12.53 1.36 11.32
CA TYR A 577 12.28 0.35 12.33
C TYR A 577 13.61 -0.07 12.97
N PRO A 578 13.62 -0.43 14.26
CA PRO A 578 14.82 -0.95 14.89
C PRO A 578 15.18 -2.33 14.31
N ILE A 579 16.48 -2.59 14.21
CA ILE A 579 16.96 -3.96 13.99
C ILE A 579 16.55 -4.80 15.20
N PRO A 580 15.90 -5.96 15.00
CA PRO A 580 15.48 -6.81 16.12
C PRO A 580 16.64 -7.18 17.03
N ALA A 581 16.43 -7.10 18.34
CA ALA A 581 17.46 -7.36 19.33
C ALA A 581 18.10 -8.77 19.17
N ASN A 582 17.30 -9.78 18.81
CA ASN A 582 17.78 -11.14 18.55
C ASN A 582 18.69 -11.22 17.31
N ALA A 583 18.52 -10.38 16.31
CA ALA A 583 19.39 -10.34 15.14
C ALA A 583 20.79 -9.79 15.51
N ILE A 584 20.85 -8.72 16.31
CA ILE A 584 22.11 -8.16 16.82
C ILE A 584 22.84 -9.16 17.74
N VAL A 585 22.10 -9.94 18.51
CA VAL A 585 22.71 -11.03 19.33
C VAL A 585 23.36 -12.08 18.47
N LYS A 586 22.75 -12.46 17.35
CA LYS A 586 23.26 -13.48 16.40
C LYS A 586 24.43 -12.96 15.57
N ASN A 587 24.34 -11.72 15.08
CA ASN A 587 25.40 -11.07 14.29
C ASN A 587 25.85 -9.78 15.00
N LYS A 588 27.05 -9.83 15.62
CA LYS A 588 27.64 -8.72 16.39
C LYS A 588 28.11 -7.53 15.55
N ASN A 589 28.20 -7.72 14.23
CA ASN A 589 28.56 -6.64 13.31
C ASN A 589 27.35 -5.77 12.93
N LEU A 590 26.13 -6.22 13.24
CA LEU A 590 24.93 -5.41 13.06
C LEU A 590 24.86 -4.29 14.11
N GLN A 591 24.74 -3.06 13.64
CA GLN A 591 24.52 -1.90 14.49
C GLN A 591 23.04 -1.53 14.50
N GLN A 592 22.56 -1.01 15.61
CA GLN A 592 21.19 -0.53 15.75
C GLN A 592 20.98 0.76 14.98
N ASN A 593 19.75 0.99 14.52
CA ASN A 593 19.35 2.29 13.95
C ASN A 593 19.38 3.39 15.03
N PRO A 594 19.74 4.62 14.65
CA PRO A 594 19.84 5.73 15.60
C PRO A 594 18.56 5.92 16.44
N GLY A 595 18.71 6.13 17.71
CA GLY A 595 17.61 6.39 18.65
C GLY A 595 16.91 5.15 19.22
N TRP A 596 17.19 3.94 18.68
CA TRP A 596 16.63 2.67 19.17
C TRP A 596 17.55 1.91 20.13
#